data_da0bf2f2fc6ebcbf13368270f7a9d9cf
#
_entry.id   da0bf2f2fc6ebcbf13368270f7a9d9cf
#
_cell.length_a   1.000
_cell.length_b   1.000
_cell.length_c   1.000
_cell.angle_alpha   90.00
_cell.angle_beta   90.00
_cell.angle_gamma   90.00
#
_symmetry.space_group_name_H-M   'P 1'
#
loop_
_entity.id
_entity.type
_entity.pdbx_description
1 polymer ?
#
loop_
_entity_poly.entity_id
_entity_poly.type
_entity_poly.pdbx_seq_one_letter_code
_entity_poly.pdbx_strand_id
1 'polypeptide(L)'
;MTPMIVEHPLLQHKISLLRNKQTGTKEFRDLVGEIATLLCYEATRDLPLEEVEIETPITMAKTKVLAGRKLALVPILRAGMGMLDGMLTLLPAAKVGFIGLYQIGRAHV
;
A
#
# COMPACT_ATOMS: atom_id res chain seq x y z
N MET A 1 10.05 16.46 -8.40
CA MET A 1 9.27 15.23 -8.45
C MET A 1 7.81 15.54 -8.68
N THR A 2 7.20 14.87 -9.61
CA THR A 2 5.79 15.09 -9.95
C THR A 2 4.93 14.04 -9.25
N PRO A 3 3.91 14.46 -8.52
CA PRO A 3 3.01 13.47 -7.90
C PRO A 3 2.28 12.65 -8.97
N MET A 4 2.09 11.39 -8.68
CA MET A 4 1.32 10.52 -9.55
C MET A 4 -0.15 10.55 -9.12
N ILE A 5 -1.02 10.84 -10.08
CA ILE A 5 -2.45 10.84 -9.83
C ILE A 5 -3.04 9.58 -10.44
N VAL A 6 -3.70 8.79 -9.63
CA VAL A 6 -4.28 7.54 -10.08
C VAL A 6 -5.76 7.76 -10.40
N GLU A 7 -6.09 7.64 -11.69
CA GLU A 7 -7.46 7.82 -12.15
C GLU A 7 -8.00 6.49 -12.65
N HIS A 8 -8.49 5.68 -11.72
CA HIS A 8 -9.04 4.39 -12.05
C HIS A 8 -10.49 4.36 -11.57
N PRO A 9 -11.44 3.90 -12.41
CA PRO A 9 -12.86 3.93 -12.03
C PRO A 9 -13.17 3.21 -10.72
N LEU A 10 -12.54 2.07 -10.48
CA LEU A 10 -12.77 1.34 -9.24
C LEU A 10 -12.29 2.13 -8.03
N LEU A 11 -11.14 2.78 -8.15
CA LEU A 11 -10.60 3.58 -7.08
C LEU A 11 -11.49 4.79 -6.80
N GLN A 12 -11.95 5.46 -7.87
CA GLN A 12 -12.86 6.59 -7.72
C GLN A 12 -14.16 6.18 -7.06
N HIS A 13 -14.67 5.01 -7.41
CA HIS A 13 -15.89 4.48 -6.80
C HIS A 13 -15.68 4.26 -5.29
N LYS A 14 -14.58 3.62 -4.92
CA LYS A 14 -14.29 3.36 -3.52
C LYS A 14 -14.08 4.64 -2.70
N ILE A 15 -13.44 5.63 -3.31
CA ILE A 15 -13.27 6.93 -2.65
C ILE A 15 -14.62 7.61 -2.43
N SER A 16 -15.52 7.51 -3.40
CA SER A 16 -16.86 8.06 -3.25
C SER A 16 -17.60 7.41 -2.08
N LEU A 17 -17.50 6.09 -1.95
CA LEU A 17 -18.08 5.38 -0.82
C LEU A 17 -17.45 5.82 0.51
N LEU A 18 -16.15 6.02 0.51
CA LEU A 18 -15.42 6.44 1.71
C LEU A 18 -15.90 7.81 2.19
N ARG A 19 -16.17 8.71 1.25
CA ARG A 19 -16.57 10.08 1.56
C ARG A 19 -18.03 10.20 1.98
N ASN A 20 -18.82 9.18 1.79
CA ASN A 20 -20.22 9.21 2.13
C ASN A 20 -20.40 9.20 3.65
N LYS A 21 -21.14 10.15 4.17
CA LYS A 21 -21.35 10.26 5.62
C LYS A 21 -22.13 9.08 6.20
N GLN A 22 -22.80 8.31 5.36
CA GLN A 22 -23.54 7.13 5.80
C GLN A 22 -22.64 5.91 6.00
N THR A 23 -21.39 5.98 5.56
CA THR A 23 -20.47 4.85 5.66
C THR A 23 -20.13 4.59 7.13
N GLY A 24 -20.39 3.37 7.58
CA GLY A 24 -20.12 2.99 8.96
C GLY A 24 -18.63 2.77 9.22
N THR A 25 -18.30 2.64 10.51
CA THR A 25 -16.90 2.51 10.92
C THR A 25 -16.20 1.31 10.29
N LYS A 26 -16.86 0.16 10.26
CA LYS A 26 -16.27 -1.04 9.68
C LYS A 26 -16.05 -0.87 8.19
N GLU A 27 -17.05 -0.35 7.47
CA GLU A 27 -16.92 -0.12 6.04
C GLU A 27 -15.84 0.89 5.73
N PHE A 28 -15.74 1.94 6.52
CA PHE A 28 -14.71 2.95 6.35
C PHE A 28 -13.32 2.31 6.44
N ARG A 29 -13.12 1.48 7.45
CA ARG A 29 -11.85 0.81 7.67
C ARG A 29 -11.51 -0.14 6.51
N ASP A 30 -12.50 -0.91 6.06
CA ASP A 30 -12.31 -1.83 4.95
C ASP A 30 -11.96 -1.06 3.68
N LEU A 31 -12.65 0.04 3.42
CA LEU A 31 -12.40 0.87 2.23
C LEU A 31 -11.00 1.48 2.25
N VAL A 32 -10.53 1.94 3.41
CA VAL A 32 -9.18 2.48 3.52
C VAL A 32 -8.16 1.42 3.13
N GLY A 33 -8.32 0.19 3.61
CA GLY A 33 -7.43 -0.90 3.25
C GLY A 33 -7.47 -1.24 1.77
N GLU A 34 -8.66 -1.26 1.19
CA GLU A 34 -8.81 -1.56 -0.23
C GLU A 34 -8.20 -0.47 -1.11
N ILE A 35 -8.44 0.79 -0.76
CA ILE A 35 -7.86 1.91 -1.49
C ILE A 35 -6.34 1.87 -1.39
N ALA A 36 -5.81 1.61 -0.19
CA ALA A 36 -4.37 1.52 0.00
C ALA A 36 -3.76 0.40 -0.85
N THR A 37 -4.44 -0.74 -0.95
CA THR A 37 -4.00 -1.85 -1.77
C THR A 37 -3.92 -1.44 -3.24
N LEU A 38 -4.94 -0.76 -3.75
CA LEU A 38 -4.96 -0.32 -5.13
C LEU A 38 -3.88 0.73 -5.41
N LEU A 39 -3.70 1.68 -4.48
CA LEU A 39 -2.66 2.68 -4.63
C LEU A 39 -1.27 2.05 -4.58
N CYS A 40 -1.08 1.08 -3.71
CA CYS A 40 0.19 0.37 -3.61
C CYS A 40 0.51 -0.38 -4.89
N TYR A 41 -0.48 -1.00 -5.49
CA TYR A 41 -0.31 -1.69 -6.77
C TYR A 41 0.20 -0.75 -7.84
N GLU A 42 -0.40 0.45 -7.95
CA GLU A 42 0.04 1.44 -8.93
C GLU A 42 1.41 2.04 -8.56
N ALA A 43 1.64 2.29 -7.28
CA ALA A 43 2.90 2.87 -6.84
C ALA A 43 4.09 1.96 -7.07
N THR A 44 3.88 0.66 -7.11
CA THR A 44 4.95 -0.30 -7.31
C THR A 44 5.15 -0.68 -8.78
N ARG A 45 4.48 0.01 -9.70
CA ARG A 45 4.54 -0.32 -11.13
C ARG A 45 5.95 -0.28 -11.69
N ASP A 46 6.78 0.62 -11.18
CA ASP A 46 8.11 0.84 -11.71
C ASP A 46 9.21 0.08 -10.98
N LEU A 47 8.84 -0.84 -10.11
CA LEU A 47 9.85 -1.61 -9.39
C LEU A 47 10.62 -2.52 -10.33
N PRO A 48 11.95 -2.57 -10.19
CA PRO A 48 12.75 -3.44 -11.06
C PRO A 48 12.57 -4.91 -10.72
N LEU A 49 12.69 -5.74 -11.75
CA LEU A 49 12.63 -7.18 -11.60
C LEU A 49 14.01 -7.77 -11.88
N GLU A 50 14.32 -8.88 -11.25
CA GLU A 50 15.52 -9.64 -11.58
C GLU A 50 15.13 -11.05 -11.98
N GLU A 51 15.95 -11.64 -12.86
CA GLU A 51 15.71 -12.99 -13.33
C GLU A 51 16.37 -13.98 -12.38
N VAL A 52 15.63 -14.99 -11.96
CA VAL A 52 16.15 -16.05 -11.11
C VAL A 52 15.68 -17.39 -11.66
N GLU A 53 16.38 -18.45 -11.30
CA GLU A 53 15.98 -19.80 -11.65
C GLU A 53 15.23 -20.41 -10.48
N ILE A 54 14.11 -21.05 -10.78
CA ILE A 54 13.34 -21.76 -9.79
C ILE A 54 13.07 -23.17 -10.26
N GLU A 55 12.90 -24.05 -9.31
CA GLU A 55 12.50 -25.42 -9.61
C GLU A 55 10.99 -25.51 -9.64
N THR A 56 10.44 -25.88 -10.81
CA THR A 56 9.01 -26.10 -10.95
C THR A 56 8.74 -27.60 -10.85
N PRO A 57 7.48 -28.01 -10.71
CA PRO A 57 7.16 -29.45 -10.67
C PRO A 57 7.60 -30.21 -11.92
N ILE A 58 7.85 -29.52 -13.01
CA ILE A 58 8.23 -30.17 -14.27
C ILE A 58 9.72 -30.03 -14.54
N THR A 59 10.28 -28.84 -14.36
CA THR A 59 11.68 -28.57 -14.70
C THR A 59 12.13 -27.28 -14.04
N MET A 60 13.42 -26.97 -14.17
CA MET A 60 13.92 -25.65 -13.79
C MET A 60 13.42 -24.63 -14.80
N ALA A 61 13.04 -23.47 -14.28
CA ALA A 61 12.55 -22.39 -15.12
C ALA A 61 13.14 -21.06 -14.69
N LYS A 62 13.35 -20.19 -15.66
CA LYS A 62 13.75 -18.81 -15.38
C LYS A 62 12.49 -17.98 -15.17
N THR A 63 12.50 -17.17 -14.11
CA THR A 63 11.36 -16.34 -13.79
C THR A 63 11.84 -15.01 -13.27
N LYS A 64 10.90 -14.07 -13.11
CA LYS A 64 11.24 -12.73 -12.66
C LYS A 64 10.63 -12.46 -11.31
N VAL A 65 11.43 -11.93 -10.41
CA VAL A 65 11.00 -11.54 -9.09
C VAL A 65 11.45 -10.10 -8.84
N LEU A 66 10.89 -9.48 -7.83
CA LEU A 66 11.29 -8.11 -7.49
C LEU A 66 12.77 -8.08 -7.14
N ALA A 67 13.49 -7.16 -7.78
CA ALA A 67 14.90 -6.97 -7.52
C ALA A 67 15.09 -6.11 -6.27
N GLY A 68 16.28 -6.23 -5.67
CA GLY A 68 16.68 -5.36 -4.58
C GLY A 68 16.02 -5.65 -3.25
N ARG A 69 15.05 -6.46 -3.25
CA ARG A 69 14.46 -7.02 -2.06
C ARG A 69 14.23 -6.15 -0.84
N LYS A 70 14.43 -4.87 -0.89
CA LYS A 70 14.31 -4.03 0.30
C LYS A 70 13.28 -2.94 0.12
N LEU A 71 12.03 -3.33 0.27
CA LEU A 71 10.94 -2.37 0.33
C LEU A 71 10.62 -2.11 1.78
N ALA A 72 10.37 -0.85 2.10
CA ALA A 72 9.95 -0.46 3.44
C ALA A 72 8.64 0.31 3.33
N LEU A 73 7.74 0.02 4.25
CA LEU A 73 6.49 0.75 4.38
C LEU A 73 6.61 1.60 5.64
N VAL A 74 6.38 2.89 5.48
CA VAL A 74 6.57 3.84 6.58
C VAL A 74 5.30 4.65 6.76
N PRO A 75 4.35 4.15 7.53
CA PRO A 75 3.14 4.91 7.79
C PRO A 75 3.41 6.07 8.72
N ILE A 76 2.68 7.14 8.52
CA ILE A 76 2.71 8.26 9.44
C ILE A 76 1.67 7.97 10.52
N LEU A 77 2.17 7.84 11.73
CA LEU A 77 1.30 7.52 12.85
C LEU A 77 0.44 8.73 13.22
N ARG A 78 -0.80 8.52 13.52
CA ARG A 78 -1.41 7.19 13.48
C ARG A 78 -2.29 7.01 12.26
N ALA A 79 -2.47 8.07 11.49
CA ALA A 79 -3.40 8.10 10.37
C ALA A 79 -3.09 7.03 9.33
N GLY A 80 -1.80 6.72 9.14
CA GLY A 80 -1.40 5.76 8.13
C GLY A 80 -1.56 4.29 8.48
N MET A 81 -1.94 3.98 9.73
CA MET A 81 -1.99 2.57 10.15
C MET A 81 -3.05 1.76 9.41
N GLY A 82 -4.19 2.39 9.10
CA GLY A 82 -5.23 1.70 8.36
C GLY A 82 -4.80 1.32 6.95
N MET A 83 -3.92 2.11 6.35
CA MET A 83 -3.42 1.83 5.02
C MET A 83 -2.35 0.73 5.03
N LEU A 84 -1.62 0.63 6.13
CA LEU A 84 -0.51 -0.32 6.23
C LEU A 84 -0.97 -1.76 6.03
N ASP A 85 -2.10 -2.13 6.64
CA ASP A 85 -2.61 -3.49 6.52
C ASP A 85 -2.91 -3.85 5.06
N GLY A 86 -3.49 -2.93 4.30
CA GLY A 86 -3.76 -3.15 2.90
C GLY A 86 -2.49 -3.33 2.09
N MET A 87 -1.49 -2.51 2.36
CA MET A 87 -0.22 -2.60 1.66
C MET A 87 0.53 -3.88 1.97
N LEU A 88 0.47 -4.35 3.22
CA LEU A 88 1.12 -5.60 3.61
C LEU A 88 0.46 -6.81 2.97
N THR A 89 -0.78 -6.69 2.54
CA THR A 89 -1.43 -7.76 1.79
C THR A 89 -0.71 -8.02 0.46
N LEU A 90 -0.22 -6.96 -0.18
CA LEU A 90 0.52 -7.08 -1.45
C LEU A 90 2.01 -7.30 -1.21
N LEU A 91 2.55 -6.76 -0.15
CA LEU A 91 3.99 -6.79 0.12
C LEU A 91 4.26 -7.33 1.51
N PRO A 92 3.95 -8.62 1.75
CA PRO A 92 4.05 -9.17 3.10
C PRO A 92 5.47 -9.23 3.65
N ALA A 93 6.47 -9.20 2.78
CA ALA A 93 7.87 -9.25 3.22
C ALA A 93 8.48 -7.85 3.37
N ALA A 94 7.70 -6.79 3.16
CA ALA A 94 8.22 -5.44 3.30
C ALA A 94 8.56 -5.13 4.75
N LYS A 95 9.62 -4.35 4.93
CA LYS A 95 9.96 -3.87 6.26
C LYS A 95 9.05 -2.71 6.64
N VAL A 96 8.77 -2.59 7.91
CA VAL A 96 7.89 -1.54 8.40
C VAL A 96 8.66 -0.63 9.36
N GLY A 97 8.66 0.66 9.06
CA GLY A 97 9.14 1.68 9.97
C GLY A 97 7.98 2.58 10.35
N PHE A 98 8.20 3.50 11.27
CA PHE A 98 7.14 4.38 11.72
C PHE A 98 7.64 5.81 11.84
N ILE A 99 6.78 6.76 11.46
CA ILE A 99 7.02 8.18 11.68
C ILE A 99 5.83 8.71 12.45
N GLY A 100 6.10 9.30 13.60
CA GLY A 100 5.04 9.92 14.37
C GLY A 100 4.95 11.40 14.06
N LEU A 101 3.74 11.90 13.83
CA LEU A 101 3.47 13.31 13.72
C LEU A 101 2.56 13.72 14.86
N TYR A 102 2.94 14.75 15.55
CA TYR A 102 2.20 15.26 16.69
C TYR A 102 1.87 16.71 16.48
N GLN A 103 0.68 17.09 16.91
CA GLN A 103 0.32 18.49 16.93
C GLN A 103 1.07 19.16 18.05
N ILE A 104 1.73 20.24 17.74
CA ILE A 104 2.51 20.98 18.71
C ILE A 104 1.85 22.33 18.90
N GLY A 105 1.83 22.78 20.13
CA GLY A 105 1.27 24.07 20.41
C GLY A 105 -0.15 24.00 20.81
N ARG A 106 -0.73 23.00 20.80
CA ARG A 106 -1.95 22.90 21.28
C ARG A 106 -2.00 21.77 22.00
N ALA A 107 -1.60 21.70 22.39
CA ALA A 107 -1.34 20.79 22.68
C ALA A 107 -1.39 19.59 22.63
N HIS A 108 -1.17 19.62 22.41
CA HIS A 108 -0.91 18.82 21.96
C HIS A 108 -0.45 18.31 21.67
N VAL A 109 -0.39 18.22 22.09
CA VAL A 109 0.07 17.96 21.34
C VAL A 109 0.11 17.11 21.37
#